data_103f625a9ea319dc2e6c758067badc09
#
_entry.id   103f625a9ea319dc2e6c758067badc09
#
_cell.length_a   1.000
_cell.length_b   1.000
_cell.length_c   1.000
_cell.angle_alpha   90.00
_cell.angle_beta   90.00
_cell.angle_gamma   90.00
#
_symmetry.space_group_name_H-M   'P 1'
#
loop_
_entity.id
_entity.type
_entity.pdbx_description
1 polymer ?
#
loop_
_entity_poly.entity_id
_entity_poly.type
_entity_poly.pdbx_seq_one_letter_code
_entity_poly.pdbx_strand_id
1 'polypeptide(L)'
;MHNKILNRYYFINKFDQSHIDKQDKKTTIIYRNYSQKIDKQLILKLKNYCKKSGNKFLLSNNVKLAIKLNLDGVYIPSFNKDIKHLSYSFKKKFILLGSAHNIFEIKIKEKQNISKIFLSPLFKTAKKKENLGIYKFMKLARETKKTVVCLGGVNKGNIKKIQMMGFDNIGSITMLNN
;
A
#
# COMPACT_ATOMS: atom_id res chain seq x y z
N MET A 1 26.10 2.27 11.30
CA MET A 1 24.66 2.52 11.00
C MET A 1 24.17 1.40 10.09
N HIS A 2 23.32 0.49 10.58
CA HIS A 2 22.74 -0.53 9.72
C HIS A 2 21.75 0.15 8.76
N ASN A 3 22.03 0.11 7.47
CA ASN A 3 21.08 0.53 6.43
C ASN A 3 19.84 -0.39 6.51
N LYS A 4 18.82 0.03 7.27
CA LYS A 4 17.54 -0.67 7.26
C LYS A 4 16.99 -0.71 5.86
N ILE A 5 16.68 -1.91 5.38
CA ILE A 5 16.10 -2.10 4.04
C ILE A 5 14.74 -1.40 3.99
N LEU A 6 14.60 -0.44 3.08
CA LEU A 6 13.37 0.31 2.90
C LEU A 6 12.38 -0.52 2.07
N ASN A 7 11.23 -0.86 2.66
CA ASN A 7 10.13 -1.54 1.95
C ASN A 7 9.30 -0.50 1.20
N ARG A 8 9.17 -0.68 -0.10
CA ARG A 8 8.49 0.27 -0.99
C ARG A 8 7.19 -0.29 -1.55
N TYR A 9 6.17 0.57 -1.59
CA TYR A 9 4.85 0.30 -2.14
C TYR A 9 4.51 1.39 -3.14
N TYR A 10 4.16 1.00 -4.36
CA TYR A 10 3.87 1.93 -5.42
C TYR A 10 2.45 1.73 -5.95
N PHE A 11 1.64 2.79 -5.93
CA PHE A 11 0.27 2.76 -6.42
C PHE A 11 0.20 3.18 -7.88
N ILE A 12 -0.47 2.35 -8.67
CA ILE A 12 -0.77 2.64 -10.08
C ILE A 12 -2.28 2.59 -10.30
N ASN A 13 -2.78 3.36 -11.26
CA ASN A 13 -4.19 3.37 -11.68
C ASN A 13 -4.40 2.94 -13.14
N LYS A 14 -3.32 2.77 -13.89
CA LYS A 14 -3.26 2.28 -15.27
C LYS A 14 -2.01 1.41 -15.45
N PHE A 15 -2.00 0.62 -16.50
CA PHE A 15 -0.80 -0.13 -16.88
C PHE A 15 0.17 0.78 -17.63
N ASP A 16 1.33 0.99 -17.06
CA ASP A 16 2.44 1.71 -17.68
C ASP A 16 3.73 0.98 -17.31
N GLN A 17 4.34 0.34 -18.31
CA GLN A 17 5.56 -0.45 -18.13
C GLN A 17 6.70 0.41 -17.61
N SER A 18 6.89 1.60 -18.19
CA SER A 18 7.98 2.49 -17.82
C SER A 18 7.95 2.89 -16.34
N HIS A 19 6.74 2.99 -15.77
CA HIS A 19 6.56 3.29 -14.36
C HIS A 19 6.91 2.11 -13.45
N ILE A 20 6.64 0.88 -13.89
CA ILE A 20 6.98 -0.33 -13.13
C ILE A 20 8.48 -0.60 -13.21
N ASP A 21 9.08 -0.46 -14.39
CA ASP A 21 10.51 -0.73 -14.63
C ASP A 21 11.44 0.20 -13.84
N LYS A 22 10.97 1.43 -13.60
CA LYS A 22 11.69 2.41 -12.74
C LYS A 22 11.60 2.10 -11.24
N GLN A 23 10.83 1.10 -10.83
CA GLN A 23 10.77 0.70 -9.42
C GLN A 23 11.79 -0.39 -9.11
N ASP A 24 12.30 -0.39 -7.88
CA ASP A 24 13.14 -1.50 -7.41
C ASP A 24 12.38 -2.83 -7.51
N LYS A 25 13.07 -3.92 -7.88
CA LYS A 25 12.51 -5.28 -7.99
C LYS A 25 11.79 -5.77 -6.72
N LYS A 26 12.10 -5.20 -5.55
CA LYS A 26 11.44 -5.51 -4.27
C LYS A 26 10.22 -4.64 -3.99
N THR A 27 9.90 -3.67 -4.87
CA THR A 27 8.73 -2.80 -4.68
C THR A 27 7.44 -3.61 -4.87
N THR A 28 6.49 -3.42 -3.96
CA THR A 28 5.15 -3.99 -4.11
C THR A 28 4.28 -3.02 -4.91
N ILE A 29 3.77 -3.47 -6.05
CA ILE A 29 2.88 -2.71 -6.93
C ILE A 29 1.43 -2.92 -6.51
N ILE A 30 0.69 -1.83 -6.31
CA ILE A 30 -0.72 -1.87 -5.91
C ILE A 30 -1.55 -1.19 -7.01
N TYR A 31 -2.35 -1.99 -7.73
CA TYR A 31 -3.28 -1.45 -8.72
C TYR A 31 -4.53 -0.93 -8.03
N ARG A 32 -4.78 0.38 -8.16
CA ARG A 32 -5.87 1.10 -7.53
C ARG A 32 -6.60 1.98 -8.53
N ASN A 33 -7.67 1.46 -9.09
CA ASN A 33 -8.59 2.21 -9.93
C ASN A 33 -10.02 1.94 -9.47
N TYR A 34 -10.71 2.98 -8.98
CA TYR A 34 -12.09 2.89 -8.50
C TYR A 34 -13.10 3.50 -9.47
N SER A 35 -12.64 4.21 -10.50
CA SER A 35 -13.48 4.92 -11.46
C SER A 35 -13.92 4.06 -12.64
N GLN A 36 -13.28 2.91 -12.86
CA GLN A 36 -13.54 2.05 -13.99
C GLN A 36 -13.98 0.66 -13.56
N LYS A 37 -14.79 0.01 -14.40
CA LYS A 37 -15.11 -1.41 -14.26
C LYS A 37 -13.81 -2.23 -14.31
N ILE A 38 -13.71 -3.22 -13.41
CA ILE A 38 -12.53 -4.06 -13.35
C ILE A 38 -12.38 -4.87 -14.64
N ASP A 39 -11.27 -4.64 -15.32
CA ASP A 39 -10.86 -5.43 -16.47
C ASP A 39 -9.94 -6.58 -16.00
N LYS A 40 -10.43 -7.81 -16.10
CA LYS A 40 -9.68 -9.01 -15.69
C LYS A 40 -8.45 -9.27 -16.57
N GLN A 41 -8.53 -8.94 -17.87
CA GLN A 41 -7.40 -9.13 -18.80
C GLN A 41 -6.27 -8.18 -18.44
N LEU A 42 -6.59 -6.92 -18.13
CA LEU A 42 -5.62 -5.94 -17.65
C LEU A 42 -4.96 -6.40 -16.34
N ILE A 43 -5.74 -6.94 -15.38
CA ILE A 43 -5.19 -7.45 -14.10
C ILE A 43 -4.24 -8.63 -14.33
N LEU A 44 -4.57 -9.56 -15.23
CA LEU A 44 -3.69 -10.67 -15.58
C LEU A 44 -2.41 -10.18 -16.28
N LYS A 45 -2.53 -9.20 -17.18
CA LYS A 45 -1.38 -8.56 -17.85
C LYS A 45 -0.43 -7.94 -16.81
N LEU A 46 -0.97 -7.15 -15.86
CA LEU A 46 -0.22 -6.56 -14.76
C LEU A 46 0.45 -7.61 -13.88
N LYS A 47 -0.30 -8.66 -13.48
CA LYS A 47 0.25 -9.77 -12.70
C LYS A 47 1.46 -10.40 -13.38
N ASN A 48 1.33 -10.75 -14.66
CA ASN A 48 2.39 -11.43 -15.41
C ASN A 48 3.61 -10.51 -15.58
N TYR A 49 3.36 -9.23 -15.83
CA TYR A 49 4.42 -8.23 -15.95
C TYR A 49 5.18 -8.05 -14.64
N CYS A 50 4.48 -7.83 -13.52
CA CYS A 50 5.10 -7.69 -12.20
C CYS A 50 5.88 -8.95 -11.80
N LYS A 51 5.34 -10.15 -12.09
CA LYS A 51 6.06 -11.41 -11.86
C LYS A 51 7.38 -11.47 -12.64
N LYS A 52 7.36 -11.06 -13.92
CA LYS A 52 8.57 -11.01 -14.78
C LYS A 52 9.59 -9.99 -14.26
N SER A 53 9.13 -8.84 -13.76
CA SER A 53 9.99 -7.78 -13.21
C SER A 53 10.46 -8.07 -11.77
N GLY A 54 9.99 -9.17 -11.13
CA GLY A 54 10.34 -9.50 -9.75
C GLY A 54 9.59 -8.72 -8.68
N ASN A 55 8.52 -8.00 -9.06
CA ASN A 55 7.68 -7.22 -8.16
C ASN A 55 6.49 -8.05 -7.66
N LYS A 56 6.06 -7.83 -6.43
CA LYS A 56 4.76 -8.32 -5.94
C LYS A 56 3.64 -7.45 -6.50
N PHE A 57 2.51 -8.09 -6.83
CA PHE A 57 1.35 -7.40 -7.38
C PHE A 57 0.09 -7.60 -6.53
N LEU A 58 -0.50 -6.51 -6.06
CA LEU A 58 -1.71 -6.48 -5.26
C LEU A 58 -2.83 -5.73 -5.98
N LEU A 59 -4.06 -6.24 -5.81
CA LEU A 59 -5.26 -5.59 -6.31
C LEU A 59 -5.93 -4.81 -5.18
N SER A 60 -6.40 -3.59 -5.46
CA SER A 60 -7.15 -2.82 -4.49
C SER A 60 -8.63 -3.22 -4.45
N ASN A 61 -9.15 -3.38 -3.23
CA ASN A 61 -10.59 -3.47 -2.91
C ASN A 61 -11.37 -4.65 -3.54
N ASN A 62 -10.71 -5.69 -4.02
CA ASN A 62 -11.41 -6.87 -4.55
C ASN A 62 -10.70 -8.17 -4.14
N VAL A 63 -11.02 -8.64 -2.93
CA VAL A 63 -10.40 -9.83 -2.34
C VAL A 63 -10.74 -11.10 -3.15
N LYS A 64 -12.02 -11.29 -3.51
CA LYS A 64 -12.45 -12.47 -4.28
C LYS A 64 -11.70 -12.60 -5.60
N LEU A 65 -11.55 -11.50 -6.33
CA LEU A 65 -10.84 -11.51 -7.61
C LEU A 65 -9.34 -11.73 -7.40
N ALA A 66 -8.74 -11.14 -6.37
CA ALA A 66 -7.33 -11.35 -6.05
C ALA A 66 -7.02 -12.82 -5.76
N ILE A 67 -7.90 -13.51 -5.03
CA ILE A 67 -7.80 -14.96 -4.78
C ILE A 67 -8.00 -15.73 -6.08
N LYS A 68 -9.08 -15.48 -6.83
CA LYS A 68 -9.40 -16.17 -8.08
C LYS A 68 -8.29 -16.09 -9.12
N LEU A 69 -7.63 -14.94 -9.21
CA LEU A 69 -6.51 -14.72 -10.13
C LEU A 69 -5.16 -15.10 -9.53
N ASN A 70 -5.14 -15.69 -8.33
CA ASN A 70 -3.90 -16.08 -7.62
C ASN A 70 -2.86 -14.94 -7.56
N LEU A 71 -3.29 -13.73 -7.16
CA LEU A 71 -2.40 -12.59 -6.96
C LEU A 71 -1.59 -12.73 -5.67
N ASP A 72 -0.60 -11.86 -5.46
CA ASP A 72 0.20 -11.88 -4.23
C ASP A 72 -0.56 -11.38 -3.02
N GLY A 73 -1.62 -10.59 -3.22
CA GLY A 73 -2.44 -10.10 -2.14
C GLY A 73 -3.44 -9.04 -2.55
N VAL A 74 -3.97 -8.34 -1.56
CA VAL A 74 -4.97 -7.30 -1.72
C VAL A 74 -4.65 -6.10 -0.83
N TYR A 75 -5.05 -4.92 -1.31
CA TYR A 75 -5.06 -3.69 -0.53
C TYR A 75 -6.50 -3.26 -0.26
N ILE A 76 -6.87 -3.13 1.02
CA ILE A 76 -8.23 -2.77 1.48
C ILE A 76 -8.21 -1.29 1.90
N PRO A 77 -8.87 -0.40 1.12
CA PRO A 77 -8.87 1.03 1.41
C PRO A 77 -9.62 1.37 2.71
N SER A 78 -9.39 2.57 3.22
CA SER A 78 -9.95 3.05 4.49
C SER A 78 -11.47 3.03 4.52
N PHE A 79 -12.13 3.38 3.41
CA PHE A 79 -13.58 3.39 3.30
C PHE A 79 -14.22 2.00 3.33
N ASN A 80 -13.49 0.94 2.98
CA ASN A 80 -14.00 -0.43 3.05
C ASN A 80 -13.90 -0.96 4.47
N LYS A 81 -15.06 -1.19 5.10
CA LYS A 81 -15.21 -1.72 6.47
C LYS A 81 -15.63 -3.19 6.50
N ASP A 82 -15.80 -3.83 5.33
CA ASP A 82 -16.29 -5.20 5.19
C ASP A 82 -15.26 -6.21 5.72
N ILE A 83 -15.73 -7.16 6.51
CA ILE A 83 -14.93 -8.24 7.11
C ILE A 83 -15.20 -9.61 6.46
N LYS A 84 -16.04 -9.69 5.42
CA LYS A 84 -16.40 -10.96 4.76
C LYS A 84 -15.20 -11.76 4.26
N HIS A 85 -14.10 -11.08 3.95
CA HIS A 85 -12.88 -11.75 3.52
C HIS A 85 -12.25 -12.64 4.59
N LEU A 86 -12.59 -12.46 5.86
CA LEU A 86 -12.08 -13.32 6.95
C LEU A 86 -12.60 -14.77 6.84
N SER A 87 -13.70 -15.00 6.12
CA SER A 87 -14.21 -16.34 5.83
C SER A 87 -13.54 -17.01 4.64
N TYR A 88 -12.61 -16.34 3.94
CA TYR A 88 -11.96 -16.91 2.77
C TYR A 88 -10.66 -17.61 3.14
N SER A 89 -10.38 -18.72 2.43
CA SER A 89 -9.09 -19.38 2.53
C SER A 89 -8.04 -18.65 1.70
N PHE A 90 -6.93 -18.30 2.33
CA PHE A 90 -5.80 -17.65 1.69
C PHE A 90 -4.62 -18.59 1.54
N LYS A 91 -3.86 -18.47 0.46
CA LYS A 91 -2.56 -19.13 0.35
C LYS A 91 -1.60 -18.59 1.42
N LYS A 92 -0.67 -19.43 1.90
CA LYS A 92 0.26 -19.15 3.03
C LYS A 92 0.97 -17.78 2.97
N LYS A 93 1.25 -17.26 1.78
CA LYS A 93 1.97 -15.99 1.57
C LYS A 93 1.07 -14.86 1.04
N PHE A 94 -0.27 -15.00 1.17
CA PHE A 94 -1.18 -13.95 0.71
C PHE A 94 -1.09 -12.71 1.60
N ILE A 95 -0.94 -11.54 0.97
CA ILE A 95 -0.68 -10.27 1.64
C ILE A 95 -1.98 -9.49 1.80
N LEU A 96 -2.35 -9.15 3.03
CA LEU A 96 -3.46 -8.24 3.35
C LEU A 96 -2.88 -6.90 3.80
N LEU A 97 -3.04 -5.87 2.99
CA LEU A 97 -2.68 -4.49 3.31
C LEU A 97 -3.92 -3.62 3.41
N GLY A 98 -3.86 -2.52 4.14
CA GLY A 98 -4.97 -1.59 4.20
C GLY A 98 -4.53 -0.18 4.55
N SER A 99 -5.44 0.80 4.44
CA SER A 99 -5.18 2.19 4.83
C SER A 99 -6.10 2.70 5.91
N ALA A 100 -5.60 3.68 6.65
CA ALA A 100 -6.35 4.40 7.68
C ALA A 100 -5.88 5.86 7.76
N HIS A 101 -6.78 6.76 8.21
CA HIS A 101 -6.52 8.18 8.40
C HIS A 101 -6.73 8.63 9.86
N ASN A 102 -7.36 7.78 10.66
CA ASN A 102 -7.71 8.05 12.06
C ASN A 102 -7.77 6.76 12.86
N ILE A 103 -7.97 6.89 14.19
CA ILE A 103 -7.99 5.75 15.11
C ILE A 103 -9.11 4.74 14.80
N PHE A 104 -10.31 5.21 14.43
CA PHE A 104 -11.44 4.33 14.12
C PHE A 104 -11.12 3.43 12.92
N GLU A 105 -10.53 4.00 11.86
CA GLU A 105 -10.14 3.24 10.69
C GLU A 105 -8.99 2.27 11.00
N ILE A 106 -8.05 2.63 11.88
CA ILE A 106 -7.02 1.71 12.37
C ILE A 106 -7.67 0.50 13.02
N LYS A 107 -8.62 0.70 13.95
CA LYS A 107 -9.30 -0.40 14.65
C LYS A 107 -10.11 -1.29 13.68
N ILE A 108 -10.70 -0.71 12.64
CA ILE A 108 -11.35 -1.48 11.58
C ILE A 108 -10.31 -2.33 10.82
N LYS A 109 -9.15 -1.78 10.47
CA LYS A 109 -8.08 -2.53 9.79
C LYS A 109 -7.52 -3.67 10.65
N GLU A 110 -7.44 -3.48 11.96
CA GLU A 110 -7.06 -4.53 12.90
C GLU A 110 -8.10 -5.67 12.91
N LYS A 111 -9.41 -5.34 12.98
CA LYS A 111 -10.51 -6.32 12.87
C LYS A 111 -10.50 -7.04 11.51
N GLN A 112 -10.10 -6.38 10.44
CA GLN A 112 -9.93 -6.95 9.11
C GLN A 112 -8.67 -7.83 8.97
N ASN A 113 -7.92 -8.05 10.05
CA ASN A 113 -6.68 -8.81 10.09
C ASN A 113 -5.62 -8.33 9.08
N ILE A 114 -5.56 -7.02 8.86
CA ILE A 114 -4.57 -6.38 7.98
C ILE A 114 -3.17 -6.53 8.61
N SER A 115 -2.19 -6.90 7.80
CA SER A 115 -0.80 -7.08 8.26
C SER A 115 -0.02 -5.76 8.36
N LYS A 116 -0.28 -4.84 7.41
CA LYS A 116 0.37 -3.51 7.40
C LYS A 116 -0.66 -2.43 7.09
N ILE A 117 -0.63 -1.33 7.85
CA ILE A 117 -1.56 -0.21 7.74
C ILE A 117 -0.86 1.01 7.15
N PHE A 118 -1.36 1.48 6.01
CA PHE A 118 -0.93 2.74 5.41
C PHE A 118 -1.61 3.90 6.13
N LEU A 119 -0.85 4.65 6.92
CA LEU A 119 -1.33 5.90 7.53
C LEU A 119 -1.08 7.07 6.58
N SER A 120 -2.10 7.87 6.34
CA SER A 120 -2.01 9.00 5.41
C SER A 120 -2.99 10.13 5.72
N PRO A 121 -2.71 11.33 5.21
CA PRO A 121 -1.46 11.74 4.58
C PRO A 121 -0.43 12.22 5.62
N LEU A 122 0.80 11.72 5.55
CA LEU A 122 1.87 12.16 6.48
C LEU A 122 2.31 13.59 6.20
N PHE A 123 2.59 13.91 4.92
CA PHE A 123 2.96 15.24 4.45
C PHE A 123 1.89 15.81 3.51
N LYS A 124 1.98 17.11 3.20
CA LYS A 124 1.12 17.77 2.22
C LYS A 124 1.17 17.06 0.87
N THR A 125 0.05 17.02 0.19
CA THR A 125 -0.08 16.45 -1.16
C THR A 125 -0.73 17.46 -2.07
N ALA A 126 -0.54 17.36 -3.39
CA ALA A 126 -1.20 18.22 -4.36
C ALA A 126 -2.74 18.17 -4.26
N LYS A 127 -3.29 17.03 -3.83
CA LYS A 127 -4.75 16.81 -3.73
C LYS A 127 -5.36 17.18 -2.38
N LYS A 128 -4.55 17.23 -1.31
CA LYS A 128 -5.04 17.56 0.05
C LYS A 128 -4.07 18.54 0.71
N LYS A 129 -4.58 19.72 1.04
CA LYS A 129 -3.84 20.73 1.81
C LYS A 129 -3.62 20.31 3.26
N GLU A 130 -4.60 19.59 3.84
CA GLU A 130 -4.52 19.04 5.19
C GLU A 130 -3.72 17.75 5.22
N ASN A 131 -2.85 17.63 6.20
CA ASN A 131 -2.04 16.44 6.46
C ASN A 131 -1.99 16.20 7.97
N LEU A 132 -1.59 15.00 8.35
CA LEU A 132 -1.44 14.64 9.77
C LEU A 132 -0.27 15.41 10.42
N GLY A 133 0.76 15.69 9.66
CA GLY A 133 2.03 16.13 10.20
C GLY A 133 2.71 15.05 11.04
N ILE A 134 3.94 15.28 11.42
CA ILE A 134 4.76 14.27 12.12
C ILE A 134 4.16 13.91 13.47
N TYR A 135 3.78 14.88 14.27
CA TYR A 135 3.30 14.66 15.63
C TYR A 135 2.03 13.78 15.68
N LYS A 136 0.99 14.18 14.93
CA LYS A 136 -0.27 13.44 14.87
C LYS A 136 -0.09 12.06 14.23
N PHE A 137 0.78 11.97 13.22
CA PHE A 137 1.13 10.70 12.60
C PHE A 137 1.77 9.74 13.59
N MET A 138 2.77 10.19 14.35
CA MET A 138 3.45 9.40 15.38
C MET A 138 2.49 8.95 16.48
N LYS A 139 1.56 9.84 16.91
CA LYS A 139 0.51 9.47 17.87
C LYS A 139 -0.35 8.35 17.32
N LEU A 140 -0.87 8.47 16.09
CA LEU A 140 -1.69 7.43 15.47
C LEU A 140 -0.92 6.13 15.24
N ALA A 141 0.35 6.20 14.87
CA ALA A 141 1.18 5.02 14.66
C ALA A 141 1.36 4.18 15.94
N ARG A 142 1.32 4.81 17.11
CA ARG A 142 1.40 4.12 18.42
C ARG A 142 0.10 3.41 18.82
N GLU A 143 -1.03 3.77 18.19
CA GLU A 143 -2.35 3.16 18.46
C GLU A 143 -2.52 1.76 17.89
N THR A 144 -1.51 1.25 17.18
CA THR A 144 -1.54 -0.08 16.57
C THR A 144 -0.23 -0.83 16.77
N LYS A 145 -0.35 -2.16 16.95
CA LYS A 145 0.80 -3.09 16.90
C LYS A 145 1.12 -3.56 15.49
N LYS A 146 0.29 -3.19 14.50
CA LYS A 146 0.55 -3.54 13.09
C LYS A 146 1.67 -2.68 12.52
N THR A 147 2.39 -3.22 11.55
CA THR A 147 3.41 -2.46 10.83
C THR A 147 2.78 -1.26 10.12
N VAL A 148 3.28 -0.07 10.37
CA VAL A 148 2.82 1.16 9.73
C VAL A 148 3.62 1.43 8.46
N VAL A 149 2.91 1.80 7.39
CA VAL A 149 3.48 2.27 6.13
C VAL A 149 3.19 3.76 6.01
N CYS A 150 4.23 4.58 5.88
CA CYS A 150 4.10 6.02 5.68
C CYS A 150 3.60 6.32 4.27
N LEU A 151 2.44 6.99 4.15
CA LEU A 151 1.85 7.35 2.86
C LEU A 151 1.41 8.83 2.87
N GLY A 152 1.41 9.44 1.66
CA GLY A 152 0.99 10.83 1.44
C GLY A 152 2.13 11.83 1.54
N GLY A 153 2.44 12.45 0.39
CA GLY A 153 3.51 13.43 0.25
C GLY A 153 4.92 12.87 0.40
N VAL A 154 5.07 11.54 0.38
CA VAL A 154 6.39 10.88 0.44
C VAL A 154 7.12 11.11 -0.87
N ASN A 155 8.35 11.63 -0.78
CA ASN A 155 9.26 11.88 -1.89
C ASN A 155 10.71 11.69 -1.41
N LYS A 156 11.69 11.73 -2.33
CA LYS A 156 13.12 11.54 -2.01
C LYS A 156 13.62 12.46 -0.91
N GLY A 157 13.24 13.73 -0.94
CA GLY A 157 13.72 14.73 -0.01
C GLY A 157 13.29 14.46 1.43
N ASN A 158 12.23 13.65 1.66
CA ASN A 158 11.74 13.37 3.01
C ASN A 158 11.86 11.92 3.47
N ILE A 159 12.39 11.01 2.65
CA ILE A 159 12.64 9.61 3.03
C ILE A 159 13.55 9.52 4.25
N LYS A 160 14.67 10.27 4.27
CA LYS A 160 15.61 10.28 5.40
C LYS A 160 14.91 10.69 6.71
N LYS A 161 14.02 11.67 6.64
CA LYS A 161 13.21 12.10 7.80
C LYS A 161 12.28 11.00 8.30
N ILE A 162 11.65 10.22 7.38
CA ILE A 162 10.81 9.07 7.74
C ILE A 162 11.64 7.99 8.44
N GLN A 163 12.85 7.72 7.94
CA GLN A 163 13.76 6.74 8.57
C GLN A 163 14.23 7.20 9.96
N MET A 164 14.49 8.51 10.15
CA MET A 164 14.80 9.08 11.46
C MET A 164 13.62 8.98 12.44
N MET A 165 12.38 8.96 11.95
CA MET A 165 11.19 8.68 12.75
C MET A 165 11.03 7.19 13.12
N GLY A 166 11.92 6.31 12.67
CA GLY A 166 11.90 4.89 12.94
C GLY A 166 11.08 4.04 11.95
N PHE A 167 10.62 4.62 10.82
CA PHE A 167 9.86 3.88 9.81
C PHE A 167 10.72 3.47 8.63
N ASP A 168 10.53 2.22 8.20
CA ASP A 168 11.20 1.59 7.06
C ASP A 168 10.23 1.11 5.97
N ASN A 169 8.95 1.47 6.08
CA ASN A 169 7.91 1.14 5.11
C ASN A 169 7.31 2.42 4.55
N ILE A 170 7.41 2.61 3.24
CA ILE A 170 6.89 3.80 2.54
C ILE A 170 6.02 3.45 1.35
N GLY A 171 4.95 4.22 1.15
CA GLY A 171 4.09 4.15 -0.02
C GLY A 171 4.10 5.47 -0.80
N SER A 172 4.03 5.39 -2.11
CA SER A 172 3.95 6.55 -2.98
C SER A 172 2.99 6.34 -4.14
N ILE A 173 2.44 7.45 -4.65
CA ILE A 173 1.62 7.51 -5.87
C ILE A 173 2.44 8.12 -7.01
N THR A 174 3.38 9.00 -6.66
CA THR A 174 4.35 9.58 -7.58
C THR A 174 5.63 8.77 -7.57
N MET A 175 6.32 8.70 -8.70
CA MET A 175 7.59 7.98 -8.77
C MET A 175 8.58 8.57 -7.76
N LEU A 176 9.14 7.67 -6.95
CA LEU A 176 10.32 7.96 -6.16
C LEU A 176 11.52 7.68 -7.07
N ASN A 177 11.73 8.52 -8.09
CA ASN A 177 12.84 8.32 -9.01
C ASN A 177 14.18 8.45 -8.29
N ASN A 178 15.10 7.56 -8.62
CA ASN A 178 16.51 7.65 -8.25
C ASN A 178 17.18 8.82 -8.91
#